data_652845e752bafeb1f8e0dbbb4a475aca
#
_entry.id   652845e752bafeb1f8e0dbbb4a475aca
#
_cell.length_a   1.000
_cell.length_b   1.000
_cell.length_c   1.000
_cell.angle_alpha   90.00
_cell.angle_beta   90.00
_cell.angle_gamma   90.00
#
_symmetry.space_group_name_H-M   'P 1'
#
loop_
_entity.id
_entity.type
_entity.pdbx_description
1 polymer ?
#
loop_
_entity_poly.entity_id
_entity_poly.type
_entity_poly.pdbx_seq_one_letter_code
_entity_poly.pdbx_strand_id
1 'polypeptide(L)'
;YGCSASFADSEMISGLIVNGGHTLTENESDSDLNLIVTCSVKDATATKMVYRIKKSQSKPLIVAGCLPKAERHTVEKFAKNASLMGPNSIGKTVQIIEKTLDGSKMVCLDDTDISKVGIPKVRLNPTVGIVEIASGCMSECTFCQTKLAKGDLKSYRIGDIVRQVKTELADGCKEIWLSSTDNGCYGLDIGEDLSSLINNVSEIPGEFRIRVGMLNPMFMP
;
A
#
# COMPACT_ATOMS: atom_id res chain seq x y z
N TYR A 1 -9.95 -4.98 -0.95
CA TYR A 1 -10.40 -4.39 -2.22
C TYR A 1 -9.40 -3.34 -2.67
N GLY A 2 -9.01 -3.32 -3.97
CA GLY A 2 -8.14 -2.27 -4.47
C GLY A 2 -7.22 -2.71 -5.61
N CYS A 3 -6.23 -1.89 -5.93
CA CYS A 3 -5.16 -2.18 -6.88
C CYS A 3 -4.05 -3.02 -6.19
N SER A 4 -3.06 -3.50 -6.97
CA SER A 4 -1.92 -4.26 -6.43
C SER A 4 -1.15 -3.50 -5.35
N ALA A 5 -0.95 -2.20 -5.50
CA ALA A 5 -0.31 -1.38 -4.47
C ALA A 5 -1.12 -1.33 -3.16
N SER A 6 -2.46 -1.28 -3.24
CA SER A 6 -3.33 -1.33 -2.05
C SER A 6 -3.28 -2.70 -1.35
N PHE A 7 -3.11 -3.78 -2.10
CA PHE A 7 -2.87 -5.11 -1.53
C PHE A 7 -1.50 -5.18 -0.85
N ALA A 8 -0.44 -4.66 -1.49
CA ALA A 8 0.88 -4.58 -0.88
C ALA A 8 0.86 -3.77 0.44
N ASP A 9 0.18 -2.62 0.43
CA ASP A 9 -0.01 -1.82 1.64
C ASP A 9 -0.73 -2.63 2.74
N SER A 10 -1.75 -3.40 2.38
CA SER A 10 -2.50 -4.24 3.32
C SER A 10 -1.63 -5.36 3.92
N GLU A 11 -0.81 -6.02 3.11
CA GLU A 11 0.13 -7.06 3.56
C GLU A 11 1.20 -6.50 4.51
N MET A 12 1.74 -5.31 4.19
CA MET A 12 2.70 -4.61 5.05
C MET A 12 2.08 -4.15 6.37
N ILE A 13 0.88 -3.56 6.33
CA ILE A 13 0.13 -3.17 7.53
C ILE A 13 -0.09 -4.41 8.42
N SER A 14 -0.54 -5.52 7.84
CA SER A 14 -0.73 -6.78 8.57
C SER A 14 0.57 -7.30 9.19
N GLY A 15 1.68 -7.23 8.46
CA GLY A 15 2.99 -7.60 8.98
C GLY A 15 3.44 -6.73 10.16
N LEU A 16 3.24 -5.42 10.06
CA LEU A 16 3.55 -4.48 11.14
C LEU A 16 2.67 -4.72 12.39
N ILE A 17 1.39 -5.06 12.20
CA ILE A 17 0.47 -5.42 13.29
C ILE A 17 1.00 -6.63 14.05
N VAL A 18 1.33 -7.71 13.35
CA VAL A 18 1.85 -8.95 13.96
C VAL A 18 3.20 -8.69 14.63
N ASN A 19 4.10 -7.96 13.98
CA ASN A 19 5.41 -7.63 14.52
C ASN A 19 5.33 -6.69 15.75
N GLY A 20 4.25 -5.89 15.84
CA GLY A 20 3.95 -5.04 16.99
C GLY A 20 3.29 -5.77 18.17
N GLY A 21 3.15 -7.11 18.10
CA GLY A 21 2.60 -7.93 19.18
C GLY A 21 1.07 -8.04 19.17
N HIS A 22 0.41 -7.55 18.12
CA HIS A 22 -1.04 -7.69 17.94
C HIS A 22 -1.40 -8.94 17.14
N THR A 23 -2.63 -9.42 17.27
CA THR A 23 -3.14 -10.58 16.56
C THR A 23 -4.14 -10.17 15.49
N LEU A 24 -4.06 -10.79 14.31
CA LEU A 24 -5.06 -10.65 13.25
C LEU A 24 -6.17 -11.68 13.47
N THR A 25 -7.42 -11.27 13.30
CA THR A 25 -8.58 -12.16 13.34
C THR A 25 -9.41 -12.01 12.07
N GLU A 26 -10.01 -13.11 11.61
CA GLU A 26 -10.93 -13.12 10.47
C GLU A 26 -12.36 -12.73 10.88
N ASN A 27 -12.69 -12.89 12.16
CA ASN A 27 -14.02 -12.61 12.68
C ASN A 27 -14.08 -11.19 13.28
N GLU A 28 -14.92 -10.35 12.72
CA GLU A 28 -15.13 -8.99 13.24
C GLU A 28 -15.64 -8.97 14.68
N SER A 29 -16.40 -10.02 15.12
CA SER A 29 -16.85 -10.16 16.51
C SER A 29 -15.72 -10.23 17.52
N ASP A 30 -14.62 -10.87 17.15
CA ASP A 30 -13.50 -11.22 18.04
C ASP A 30 -12.39 -10.13 18.03
N SER A 31 -12.55 -9.09 17.19
CA SER A 31 -11.58 -7.99 17.09
C SER A 31 -11.84 -6.92 18.14
N ASP A 32 -10.80 -6.27 18.63
CA ASP A 32 -10.89 -5.05 19.48
C ASP A 32 -10.94 -3.78 18.64
N LEU A 33 -10.46 -3.84 17.38
CA LEU A 33 -10.36 -2.73 16.46
C LEU A 33 -10.58 -3.20 15.02
N ASN A 34 -11.24 -2.36 14.22
CA ASN A 34 -11.38 -2.56 12.78
C ASN A 34 -10.41 -1.67 12.01
N LEU A 35 -9.65 -2.26 11.07
CA LEU A 35 -8.80 -1.51 10.15
C LEU A 35 -9.21 -1.81 8.71
N ILE A 36 -9.52 -0.75 7.94
CA ILE A 36 -9.97 -0.86 6.55
C ILE A 36 -8.96 -0.18 5.64
N VAL A 37 -8.25 -0.98 4.80
CA VAL A 37 -7.39 -0.44 3.75
C VAL A 37 -8.24 -0.12 2.52
N THR A 38 -8.20 1.13 2.10
CA THR A 38 -9.09 1.69 1.07
C THR A 38 -8.34 2.03 -0.22
N CYS A 39 -9.11 2.06 -1.31
CA CYS A 39 -8.66 2.48 -2.64
C CYS A 39 -9.62 3.55 -3.18
N SER A 40 -9.08 4.53 -3.92
CA SER A 40 -9.84 5.64 -4.53
C SER A 40 -9.87 5.62 -6.07
N VAL A 41 -9.33 4.55 -6.71
CA VAL A 41 -9.13 4.51 -8.18
C VAL A 41 -10.44 4.36 -8.98
N LYS A 42 -11.46 3.71 -8.41
CA LYS A 42 -12.73 3.44 -9.10
C LYS A 42 -13.90 3.82 -8.21
N ASP A 43 -14.87 4.56 -8.72
CA ASP A 43 -16.08 4.99 -7.98
C ASP A 43 -16.84 3.83 -7.36
N ALA A 44 -16.99 2.72 -8.09
CA ALA A 44 -17.64 1.52 -7.56
C ALA A 44 -16.89 0.92 -6.35
N THR A 45 -15.56 1.02 -6.33
CA THR A 45 -14.74 0.58 -5.20
C THR A 45 -14.84 1.56 -4.04
N ALA A 46 -14.77 2.87 -4.32
CA ALA A 46 -14.94 3.91 -3.31
C ALA A 46 -16.30 3.81 -2.61
N THR A 47 -17.38 3.61 -3.38
CA THR A 47 -18.74 3.39 -2.83
C THR A 47 -18.81 2.18 -1.90
N LYS A 48 -18.21 1.03 -2.31
CA LYS A 48 -18.14 -0.17 -1.45
C LYS A 48 -17.33 0.12 -0.17
N MET A 49 -16.24 0.88 -0.25
CA MET A 49 -15.43 1.25 0.91
C MET A 49 -16.22 2.13 1.87
N VAL A 50 -16.91 3.16 1.38
CA VAL A 50 -17.77 4.02 2.20
C VAL A 50 -18.86 3.20 2.90
N TYR A 51 -19.49 2.25 2.21
CA TYR A 51 -20.46 1.35 2.82
C TYR A 51 -19.84 0.50 3.94
N ARG A 52 -18.64 -0.06 3.71
CA ARG A 52 -17.92 -0.84 4.72
C ARG A 52 -17.54 0.01 5.92
N ILE A 53 -17.00 1.22 5.70
CA ILE A 53 -16.67 2.19 6.75
C ILE A 53 -17.89 2.49 7.63
N LYS A 54 -19.07 2.70 7.03
CA LYS A 54 -20.32 2.92 7.77
C LYS A 54 -20.70 1.75 8.67
N LYS A 55 -20.48 0.52 8.21
CA LYS A 55 -20.85 -0.69 8.97
C LYS A 55 -19.87 -1.05 10.08
N SER A 56 -18.60 -0.70 9.94
CA SER A 56 -17.53 -1.14 10.86
C SER A 56 -17.29 -0.15 12.03
N GLN A 57 -18.27 0.68 12.38
CA GLN A 57 -18.15 1.68 13.45
C GLN A 57 -18.61 1.18 14.83
N SER A 58 -18.99 -0.07 14.95
CA SER A 58 -19.33 -0.68 16.25
C SER A 58 -18.14 -0.80 17.19
N LYS A 59 -16.92 -0.70 16.64
CA LYS A 59 -15.64 -0.78 17.32
C LYS A 59 -14.74 0.40 16.93
N PRO A 60 -13.62 0.65 17.67
CA PRO A 60 -12.59 1.57 17.22
C PRO A 60 -12.20 1.29 15.77
N LEU A 61 -12.11 2.33 14.95
CA LEU A 61 -11.93 2.20 13.50
C LEU A 61 -10.74 2.99 13.01
N ILE A 62 -9.91 2.35 12.18
CA ILE A 62 -8.87 2.98 11.38
C ILE A 62 -9.23 2.87 9.90
N VAL A 63 -9.24 3.98 9.20
CA VAL A 63 -9.38 4.03 7.74
C VAL A 63 -8.02 4.36 7.14
N ALA A 64 -7.45 3.41 6.41
CA ALA A 64 -6.13 3.50 5.82
C ALA A 64 -6.17 3.58 4.29
N GLY A 65 -5.05 3.95 3.67
CA GLY A 65 -4.85 3.92 2.22
C GLY A 65 -5.19 5.23 1.52
N CYS A 66 -5.62 5.15 0.24
CA CYS A 66 -5.75 6.33 -0.61
C CYS A 66 -6.96 7.21 -0.26
N LEU A 67 -8.10 6.61 0.10
CA LEU A 67 -9.34 7.35 0.31
C LEU A 67 -9.24 8.42 1.42
N PRO A 68 -8.70 8.14 2.62
CA PRO A 68 -8.62 9.15 3.67
C PRO A 68 -7.71 10.33 3.33
N LYS A 69 -6.74 10.17 2.42
CA LYS A 69 -5.88 11.26 1.97
C LYS A 69 -6.49 12.03 0.80
N ALA A 70 -7.02 11.34 -0.21
CA ALA A 70 -7.62 11.99 -1.39
C ALA A 70 -8.98 12.64 -1.10
N GLU A 71 -9.78 12.00 -0.23
CA GLU A 71 -11.15 12.40 0.07
C GLU A 71 -11.45 12.41 1.58
N ARG A 72 -10.61 13.07 2.36
CA ARG A 72 -10.71 13.12 3.82
C ARG A 72 -12.12 13.49 4.29
N HIS A 73 -12.72 14.52 3.69
CA HIS A 73 -14.05 14.98 4.06
C HIS A 73 -15.11 13.88 3.90
N THR A 74 -15.02 13.07 2.83
CA THR A 74 -15.93 11.93 2.61
C THR A 74 -15.83 10.92 3.73
N VAL A 75 -14.61 10.57 4.18
CA VAL A 75 -14.42 9.62 5.28
C VAL A 75 -14.94 10.21 6.60
N GLU A 76 -14.57 11.44 6.94
CA GLU A 76 -14.98 12.10 8.19
C GLU A 76 -16.49 12.34 8.27
N LYS A 77 -17.17 12.55 7.15
CA LYS A 77 -18.64 12.63 7.09
C LYS A 77 -19.32 11.35 7.59
N PHE A 78 -18.75 10.19 7.30
CA PHE A 78 -19.36 8.90 7.61
C PHE A 78 -18.76 8.22 8.84
N ALA A 79 -17.53 8.53 9.23
CA ALA A 79 -16.82 7.96 10.37
C ALA A 79 -15.99 9.04 11.09
N LYS A 80 -16.68 9.97 11.74
CA LYS A 80 -16.08 11.16 12.38
C LYS A 80 -14.99 10.81 13.41
N ASN A 81 -15.16 9.71 14.12
CA ASN A 81 -14.25 9.28 15.19
C ASN A 81 -13.16 8.32 14.72
N ALA A 82 -13.17 7.90 13.44
CA ALA A 82 -12.15 7.02 12.91
C ALA A 82 -10.77 7.70 12.87
N SER A 83 -9.73 6.97 13.19
CA SER A 83 -8.37 7.37 12.89
C SER A 83 -8.09 7.23 11.40
N LEU A 84 -7.26 8.12 10.85
CA LEU A 84 -6.97 8.18 9.42
C LEU A 84 -5.48 7.94 9.17
N MET A 85 -5.16 7.05 8.24
CA MET A 85 -3.79 6.72 7.85
C MET A 85 -3.63 6.81 6.33
N GLY A 86 -2.73 7.68 5.86
CA GLY A 86 -2.40 7.80 4.44
C GLY A 86 -1.54 6.64 3.93
N PRO A 87 -1.45 6.44 2.60
CA PRO A 87 -0.68 5.35 2.01
C PRO A 87 0.83 5.47 2.26
N ASN A 88 1.33 6.67 2.54
CA ASN A 88 2.73 6.93 2.84
C ASN A 88 3.04 6.98 4.35
N SER A 89 2.05 6.70 5.21
CA SER A 89 2.20 6.72 6.67
C SER A 89 2.17 5.32 7.31
N ILE A 90 2.35 4.26 6.52
CA ILE A 90 2.27 2.85 6.96
C ILE A 90 3.21 2.55 8.12
N GLY A 91 4.40 3.15 8.17
CA GLY A 91 5.33 2.96 9.29
C GLY A 91 4.80 3.36 10.67
N LYS A 92 3.71 4.14 10.73
CA LYS A 92 3.05 4.55 11.98
C LYS A 92 1.91 3.60 12.40
N THR A 93 1.74 2.45 11.73
CA THR A 93 0.61 1.52 11.95
C THR A 93 0.41 1.18 13.42
N VAL A 94 1.43 0.70 14.11
CA VAL A 94 1.33 0.28 15.51
C VAL A 94 0.94 1.46 16.40
N GLN A 95 1.61 2.60 16.25
CA GLN A 95 1.30 3.81 17.01
C GLN A 95 -0.16 4.26 16.84
N ILE A 96 -0.68 4.19 15.61
CA ILE A 96 -2.08 4.57 15.33
C ILE A 96 -3.05 3.59 15.97
N ILE A 97 -2.74 2.29 15.95
CA ILE A 97 -3.55 1.24 16.58
C ILE A 97 -3.63 1.48 18.09
N GLU A 98 -2.49 1.60 18.76
CA GLU A 98 -2.42 1.81 20.22
C GLU A 98 -3.21 3.05 20.63
N LYS A 99 -3.02 4.18 19.96
CA LYS A 99 -3.75 5.41 20.23
C LYS A 99 -5.25 5.29 19.96
N THR A 100 -5.63 4.56 18.91
CA THR A 100 -7.04 4.35 18.59
C THR A 100 -7.72 3.45 19.62
N LEU A 101 -7.03 2.44 20.15
CA LEU A 101 -7.49 1.58 21.23
C LEU A 101 -7.64 2.37 22.55
N ASP A 102 -6.73 3.32 22.81
CA ASP A 102 -6.83 4.26 23.95
C ASP A 102 -7.98 5.28 23.81
N GLY A 103 -8.78 5.21 22.74
CA GLY A 103 -9.89 6.12 22.46
C GLY A 103 -9.48 7.45 21.82
N SER A 104 -8.22 7.62 21.42
CA SER A 104 -7.72 8.84 20.77
C SER A 104 -7.78 8.73 19.26
N LYS A 105 -8.41 9.72 18.59
CA LYS A 105 -8.38 9.82 17.13
C LYS A 105 -7.02 10.34 16.67
N MET A 106 -6.38 9.59 15.74
CA MET A 106 -5.17 10.03 15.04
C MET A 106 -5.44 10.32 13.57
N VAL A 107 -4.77 11.35 13.05
CA VAL A 107 -4.81 11.71 11.62
C VAL A 107 -3.38 11.80 11.11
N CYS A 108 -2.94 10.76 10.41
CA CYS A 108 -1.59 10.63 9.84
C CYS A 108 -1.71 10.55 8.32
N LEU A 109 -1.80 11.69 7.65
CA LEU A 109 -1.97 11.82 6.20
C LEU A 109 -0.75 12.44 5.51
N ASP A 110 0.28 12.80 6.27
CA ASP A 110 1.50 13.40 5.76
C ASP A 110 2.34 12.36 5.01
N ASP A 111 3.13 12.83 4.05
CA ASP A 111 4.10 12.01 3.35
C ASP A 111 5.33 11.82 4.23
N THR A 112 5.59 10.60 4.64
CA THR A 112 6.81 10.22 5.34
C THR A 112 7.81 9.65 4.34
N ASP A 113 9.11 9.92 4.54
CA ASP A 113 10.18 9.40 3.67
C ASP A 113 10.57 7.96 3.99
N ILE A 114 9.64 7.16 4.51
CA ILE A 114 9.91 5.77 4.85
C ILE A 114 9.84 4.92 3.58
N SER A 115 10.97 4.27 3.26
CA SER A 115 10.97 3.20 2.25
C SER A 115 10.05 2.07 2.70
N LYS A 116 9.22 1.59 1.79
CA LYS A 116 8.36 0.43 2.03
C LYS A 116 9.06 -0.90 1.76
N VAL A 117 10.27 -0.85 1.20
CA VAL A 117 11.10 -2.03 0.96
C VAL A 117 11.62 -2.56 2.30
N GLY A 118 11.49 -3.86 2.52
CA GLY A 118 11.93 -4.52 3.75
C GLY A 118 10.91 -4.49 4.90
N ILE A 119 9.75 -3.87 4.73
CA ILE A 119 8.67 -3.96 5.73
C ILE A 119 8.15 -5.41 5.78
N PRO A 120 7.99 -5.99 7.00
CA PRO A 120 7.42 -7.32 7.16
C PRO A 120 6.01 -7.40 6.59
N LYS A 121 5.65 -8.57 6.04
CA LYS A 121 4.35 -8.78 5.39
C LYS A 121 3.65 -10.02 5.94
N VAL A 122 2.33 -9.94 6.00
CA VAL A 122 1.46 -11.12 6.04
C VAL A 122 0.74 -11.20 4.71
N ARG A 123 1.11 -12.19 3.88
CA ARG A 123 0.63 -12.30 2.50
C ARG A 123 -0.81 -12.79 2.44
N LEU A 124 -1.59 -12.18 1.56
CA LEU A 124 -2.94 -12.65 1.22
C LEU A 124 -2.91 -13.85 0.27
N ASN A 125 -1.88 -13.91 -0.59
CA ASN A 125 -1.63 -15.04 -1.49
C ASN A 125 -0.18 -15.52 -1.30
N PRO A 126 0.04 -16.75 -0.82
CA PRO A 126 1.38 -17.24 -0.53
C PRO A 126 2.25 -17.45 -1.77
N THR A 127 1.67 -17.52 -2.97
CA THR A 127 2.41 -17.75 -4.23
C THR A 127 2.77 -16.45 -4.95
N VAL A 128 2.21 -15.31 -4.53
CA VAL A 128 2.42 -14.00 -5.17
C VAL A 128 3.13 -13.05 -4.21
N GLY A 129 4.31 -12.58 -4.62
CA GLY A 129 5.03 -11.50 -3.95
C GLY A 129 4.74 -10.16 -4.63
N ILE A 130 4.05 -9.24 -3.94
CA ILE A 130 3.81 -7.89 -4.47
C ILE A 130 4.91 -6.98 -3.95
N VAL A 131 5.74 -6.47 -4.84
CA VAL A 131 6.87 -5.58 -4.52
C VAL A 131 6.56 -4.18 -5.06
N GLU A 132 6.33 -3.24 -4.17
CA GLU A 132 6.20 -1.82 -4.56
C GLU A 132 7.58 -1.29 -4.94
N ILE A 133 7.73 -0.82 -6.19
CA ILE A 133 9.00 -0.32 -6.73
C ILE A 133 9.12 1.21 -6.65
N ALA A 134 7.99 1.88 -6.55
CA ALA A 134 7.89 3.33 -6.36
C ALA A 134 6.53 3.70 -5.76
N SER A 135 6.47 4.81 -5.05
CA SER A 135 5.23 5.48 -4.65
C SER A 135 5.06 6.77 -5.45
N GLY A 136 3.82 7.23 -5.62
CA GLY A 136 3.53 8.44 -6.38
C GLY A 136 3.68 8.29 -7.90
N CYS A 137 3.68 9.41 -8.62
CA CYS A 137 3.75 9.43 -10.08
C CYS A 137 4.28 10.77 -10.59
N MET A 138 4.96 10.79 -11.73
CA MET A 138 5.40 12.02 -12.39
C MET A 138 4.28 12.72 -13.17
N SER A 139 3.24 11.99 -13.57
CA SER A 139 2.15 12.57 -14.35
C SER A 139 1.27 13.49 -13.51
N GLU A 140 0.70 14.49 -14.16
CA GLU A 140 -0.21 15.48 -13.56
C GLU A 140 -1.62 15.38 -14.14
N CYS A 141 -2.16 14.16 -14.27
CA CYS A 141 -3.50 13.93 -14.75
C CYS A 141 -4.54 14.61 -13.84
N THR A 142 -5.31 15.54 -14.36
CA THR A 142 -6.23 16.40 -13.59
C THR A 142 -7.34 15.64 -12.85
N PHE A 143 -7.64 14.42 -13.26
CA PHE A 143 -8.65 13.53 -12.67
C PHE A 143 -8.07 12.51 -11.67
N CYS A 144 -6.75 12.49 -11.46
CA CYS A 144 -6.11 11.37 -10.78
C CYS A 144 -6.16 11.48 -9.25
N GLN A 145 -7.07 10.76 -8.62
CA GLN A 145 -7.18 10.61 -7.17
C GLN A 145 -5.92 9.95 -6.55
N THR A 146 -5.24 9.09 -7.31
CA THR A 146 -4.02 8.43 -6.82
C THR A 146 -2.87 9.41 -6.67
N LYS A 147 -2.74 10.39 -7.58
CA LYS A 147 -1.75 11.47 -7.46
C LYS A 147 -1.99 12.29 -6.18
N LEU A 148 -3.25 12.63 -5.88
CA LEU A 148 -3.61 13.34 -4.65
C LEU A 148 -3.27 12.53 -3.39
N ALA A 149 -3.40 11.20 -3.46
CA ALA A 149 -3.14 10.33 -2.32
C ALA A 149 -1.66 9.99 -2.10
N LYS A 150 -0.93 9.69 -3.18
CA LYS A 150 0.45 9.18 -3.12
C LYS A 150 1.52 10.24 -3.44
N GLY A 151 1.14 11.38 -4.01
CA GLY A 151 2.03 12.51 -4.28
C GLY A 151 2.95 12.31 -5.49
N ASP A 152 4.12 12.94 -5.43
CA ASP A 152 5.14 12.87 -6.46
C ASP A 152 5.86 11.53 -6.46
N LEU A 153 6.53 11.22 -7.57
CA LEU A 153 7.28 10.00 -7.73
C LEU A 153 8.41 9.92 -6.69
N LYS A 154 8.46 8.78 -6.00
CA LYS A 154 9.56 8.37 -5.12
C LYS A 154 9.89 6.92 -5.44
N SER A 155 10.91 6.71 -6.25
CA SER A 155 11.39 5.38 -6.64
C SER A 155 12.31 4.79 -5.58
N TYR A 156 12.29 3.47 -5.45
CA TYR A 156 13.22 2.74 -4.59
C TYR A 156 14.39 2.24 -5.42
N ARG A 157 15.58 2.12 -4.82
CA ARG A 157 16.80 1.67 -5.50
C ARG A 157 16.68 0.22 -5.98
N ILE A 158 17.21 -0.08 -7.16
CA ILE A 158 17.23 -1.43 -7.74
C ILE A 158 17.74 -2.46 -6.74
N GLY A 159 18.84 -2.16 -6.04
CA GLY A 159 19.42 -3.09 -5.07
C GLY A 159 18.49 -3.45 -3.92
N ASP A 160 17.67 -2.51 -3.46
CA ASP A 160 16.69 -2.75 -2.39
C ASP A 160 15.52 -3.59 -2.90
N ILE A 161 15.02 -3.28 -4.10
CA ILE A 161 13.95 -4.04 -4.75
C ILE A 161 14.39 -5.49 -5.00
N VAL A 162 15.60 -5.70 -5.54
CA VAL A 162 16.17 -7.04 -5.78
C VAL A 162 16.27 -7.82 -4.47
N ARG A 163 16.68 -7.17 -3.38
CA ARG A 163 16.73 -7.79 -2.04
C ARG A 163 15.33 -8.22 -1.59
N GLN A 164 14.33 -7.36 -1.77
CA GLN A 164 12.94 -7.69 -1.44
C GLN A 164 12.42 -8.86 -2.30
N VAL A 165 12.69 -8.86 -3.60
CA VAL A 165 12.30 -9.97 -4.50
C VAL A 165 12.92 -11.29 -4.03
N LYS A 166 14.21 -11.29 -3.65
CA LYS A 166 14.87 -12.50 -3.11
C LYS A 166 14.18 -13.00 -1.83
N THR A 167 13.75 -12.10 -0.96
CA THR A 167 12.98 -12.45 0.25
C THR A 167 11.63 -13.08 -0.13
N GLU A 168 10.88 -12.48 -1.06
CA GLU A 168 9.60 -13.04 -1.51
C GLU A 168 9.76 -14.46 -2.11
N LEU A 169 10.81 -14.67 -2.91
CA LEU A 169 11.10 -15.97 -3.50
C LEU A 169 11.54 -17.01 -2.45
N ALA A 170 12.35 -16.59 -1.49
CA ALA A 170 12.77 -17.46 -0.37
C ALA A 170 11.58 -17.90 0.49
N ASP A 171 10.57 -17.05 0.62
CA ASP A 171 9.31 -17.34 1.32
C ASP A 171 8.34 -18.21 0.48
N GLY A 172 8.71 -18.60 -0.74
CA GLY A 172 7.98 -19.55 -1.57
C GLY A 172 7.14 -18.93 -2.68
N CYS A 173 7.17 -17.60 -2.87
CA CYS A 173 6.47 -16.95 -3.99
C CYS A 173 7.00 -17.48 -5.34
N LYS A 174 6.10 -17.62 -6.31
CA LYS A 174 6.40 -18.06 -7.68
C LYS A 174 6.08 -17.00 -8.72
N GLU A 175 5.39 -15.95 -8.32
CA GLU A 175 5.07 -14.82 -9.17
C GLU A 175 5.38 -13.53 -8.40
N ILE A 176 6.16 -12.64 -9.03
CA ILE A 176 6.54 -11.35 -8.48
C ILE A 176 5.82 -10.25 -9.26
N TRP A 177 5.02 -9.47 -8.54
CA TRP A 177 4.35 -8.31 -9.12
C TRP A 177 5.11 -7.04 -8.78
N LEU A 178 5.81 -6.47 -9.76
CA LEU A 178 6.38 -5.13 -9.64
C LEU A 178 5.23 -4.12 -9.75
N SER A 179 5.00 -3.35 -8.70
CA SER A 179 3.83 -2.50 -8.55
C SER A 179 4.22 -1.08 -8.15
N SER A 180 3.59 -0.11 -8.79
CA SER A 180 3.61 1.30 -8.40
C SER A 180 2.32 1.99 -8.87
N THR A 181 2.23 3.29 -8.73
CA THR A 181 1.16 4.08 -9.36
C THR A 181 1.29 4.06 -10.88
N ASP A 182 2.53 4.15 -11.38
CA ASP A 182 2.90 4.06 -12.79
C ASP A 182 4.33 3.52 -12.87
N ASN A 183 4.48 2.27 -13.32
CA ASN A 183 5.79 1.64 -13.42
C ASN A 183 6.62 2.23 -14.58
N GLY A 184 6.00 2.87 -15.58
CA GLY A 184 6.70 3.46 -16.70
C GLY A 184 7.65 4.58 -16.30
N CYS A 185 7.30 5.35 -15.26
CA CYS A 185 8.15 6.43 -14.76
C CYS A 185 9.17 5.99 -13.68
N TYR A 186 9.24 4.68 -13.36
CA TYR A 186 10.18 4.19 -12.36
C TYR A 186 11.61 4.64 -12.63
N GLY A 187 12.28 5.12 -11.60
CA GLY A 187 13.69 5.46 -11.61
C GLY A 187 14.04 6.84 -12.16
N LEU A 188 13.11 7.52 -12.85
CA LEU A 188 13.39 8.83 -13.47
C LEU A 188 13.77 9.90 -12.44
N ASP A 189 13.32 9.78 -11.19
CA ASP A 189 13.65 10.68 -10.09
C ASP A 189 15.00 10.38 -9.43
N ILE A 190 15.57 9.20 -9.66
CA ILE A 190 16.81 8.73 -9.04
C ILE A 190 17.91 8.32 -10.03
N GLY A 191 17.67 8.52 -11.34
CA GLY A 191 18.61 8.18 -12.41
C GLY A 191 18.75 6.67 -12.66
N GLU A 192 17.70 5.92 -12.38
CA GLU A 192 17.53 4.49 -12.71
C GLU A 192 16.40 4.33 -13.74
N ASP A 193 16.15 3.14 -14.24
CA ASP A 193 15.09 2.85 -15.19
C ASP A 193 14.49 1.46 -15.01
N LEU A 194 13.27 1.28 -15.55
CA LEU A 194 12.52 0.05 -15.42
C LEU A 194 13.19 -1.14 -16.14
N SER A 195 13.85 -0.90 -17.27
CA SER A 195 14.52 -1.96 -18.04
C SER A 195 15.69 -2.55 -17.23
N SER A 196 16.51 -1.68 -16.64
CA SER A 196 17.59 -2.07 -15.74
C SER A 196 17.07 -2.82 -14.52
N LEU A 197 15.95 -2.38 -13.93
CA LEU A 197 15.32 -3.10 -12.83
C LEU A 197 14.88 -4.51 -13.23
N ILE A 198 14.15 -4.64 -14.35
CA ILE A 198 13.67 -5.94 -14.85
C ILE A 198 14.83 -6.88 -15.13
N ASN A 199 15.91 -6.40 -15.77
CA ASN A 199 17.10 -7.20 -16.03
C ASN A 199 17.70 -7.73 -14.73
N ASN A 200 17.94 -6.88 -13.72
CA ASN A 200 18.48 -7.27 -12.43
C ASN A 200 17.58 -8.28 -11.69
N VAL A 201 16.26 -8.12 -11.77
CA VAL A 201 15.32 -9.08 -11.17
C VAL A 201 15.34 -10.40 -11.92
N SER A 202 15.48 -10.38 -13.26
CA SER A 202 15.51 -11.58 -14.10
C SER A 202 16.77 -12.43 -13.90
N GLU A 203 17.86 -11.81 -13.44
CA GLU A 203 19.11 -12.50 -13.13
C GLU A 203 19.05 -13.29 -11.79
N ILE A 204 18.00 -13.13 -10.99
CA ILE A 204 17.84 -13.88 -9.74
C ILE A 204 17.60 -15.36 -10.08
N PRO A 205 18.41 -16.30 -9.55
CA PRO A 205 18.24 -17.72 -9.83
C PRO A 205 16.88 -18.25 -9.34
N GLY A 206 16.27 -19.14 -10.13
CA GLY A 206 15.01 -19.82 -9.80
C GLY A 206 13.96 -19.72 -10.91
N GLU A 207 12.91 -20.51 -10.78
CA GLU A 207 11.76 -20.46 -11.69
C GLU A 207 10.64 -19.62 -11.08
N PHE A 208 10.42 -18.44 -11.63
CA PHE A 208 9.35 -17.53 -11.23
C PHE A 208 8.91 -16.65 -12.41
N ARG A 209 7.78 -16.00 -12.25
CA ARG A 209 7.24 -15.05 -13.24
C ARG A 209 7.31 -13.64 -12.70
N ILE A 210 7.64 -12.69 -13.58
CA ILE A 210 7.59 -11.25 -13.28
C ILE A 210 6.37 -10.67 -13.99
N ARG A 211 5.51 -10.00 -13.22
CA ARG A 211 4.42 -9.21 -13.76
C ARG A 211 4.71 -7.73 -13.55
N VAL A 212 4.73 -6.98 -14.64
CA VAL A 212 4.80 -5.52 -14.63
C VAL A 212 3.46 -4.99 -15.13
N GLY A 213 2.84 -4.14 -14.34
CA GLY A 213 1.55 -3.54 -14.71
C GLY A 213 1.55 -2.04 -14.48
N MET A 214 0.45 -1.38 -14.80
CA MET A 214 0.30 0.07 -14.59
C MET A 214 1.38 0.89 -15.32
N LEU A 215 1.49 0.73 -16.63
CA LEU A 215 2.43 1.44 -17.49
C LEU A 215 1.71 2.55 -18.26
N ASN A 216 2.17 3.79 -18.11
CA ASN A 216 1.77 4.89 -18.98
C ASN A 216 2.67 4.90 -20.21
N PRO A 217 2.11 4.81 -21.44
CA PRO A 217 2.91 4.81 -22.67
C PRO A 217 3.81 6.04 -22.86
N MET A 218 3.50 7.16 -22.21
CA MET A 218 4.34 8.38 -22.28
C MET A 218 5.76 8.20 -21.72
N PHE A 219 5.94 7.23 -20.83
CA PHE A 219 7.24 6.97 -20.16
C PHE A 219 7.92 5.69 -20.71
N MET A 220 7.32 5.05 -21.69
CA MET A 220 7.96 3.91 -22.35
C MET A 220 8.94 4.42 -23.40
N PRO A 221 10.19 3.86 -23.45
CA PRO A 221 11.17 4.22 -24.47
C PRO A 221 10.77 3.76 -25.85
#